data_2c64a6f96b27dcf6832e65f17df2f193
#
_entry.id   2c64a6f96b27dcf6832e65f17df2f193
#
_cell.length_a   1.000
_cell.length_b   1.000
_cell.length_c   1.000
_cell.angle_alpha   90.00
_cell.angle_beta   90.00
_cell.angle_gamma   90.00
#
_symmetry.space_group_name_H-M   'P 1'
#
loop_
_entity.id
_entity.type
_entity.pdbx_description
1 polymer ?
#
loop_
_entity_poly.entity_id
_entity_poly.type
_entity_poly.pdbx_seq_one_letter_code
_entity_poly.pdbx_strand_id
1 'polypeptide(L)'
;MKRILSIAVFLLAVMTASAQSKSRIVTDSLYSSVLQCTKEYDVYLPKHYDENSDKSYPVLYLLHGYSGDNHNWNKRGRVREVLEYLLNAGEICEMIVVMPDADADIPRAEHGYFNHPHWRYEDYFFTEFLPCVEKRYRIKADKGHRAIAGLSMGGGGTVSYAQKHPELFCAAYAMSALMENVEGRLPHDDPKVNTMRQSAKDNSCVAFVRNASEDVRNQLRTVRWFVDCGDDD
;
A
#
# COMPACT_ATOMS: atom_id res chain seq x y z
N MET A 1 39.83 52.20 49.19
CA MET A 1 39.97 51.52 47.88
C MET A 1 39.05 50.30 47.86
N LYS A 2 37.87 50.44 47.25
CA LYS A 2 36.88 49.37 47.15
C LYS A 2 37.07 48.70 45.77
N ARG A 3 37.38 47.42 45.75
CA ARG A 3 37.47 46.61 44.52
C ARG A 3 36.09 46.08 44.19
N ILE A 4 35.52 46.53 43.06
CA ILE A 4 34.28 46.03 42.50
C ILE A 4 34.63 44.79 41.66
N LEU A 5 34.10 43.66 42.09
CA LEU A 5 34.24 42.39 41.39
C LEU A 5 33.04 42.26 40.41
N SER A 6 33.30 42.46 39.10
CA SER A 6 32.29 42.29 38.09
C SER A 6 32.19 40.78 37.75
N ILE A 7 31.05 40.17 38.08
CA ILE A 7 30.70 38.79 37.67
C ILE A 7 30.02 38.88 36.31
N ALA A 8 30.73 38.47 35.28
CA ALA A 8 30.13 38.29 33.96
C ALA A 8 29.43 36.93 33.91
N VAL A 9 28.08 36.98 33.94
CA VAL A 9 27.29 35.76 33.71
C VAL A 9 27.19 35.52 32.21
N PHE A 10 27.92 34.52 31.73
CA PHE A 10 27.80 33.99 30.38
C PHE A 10 26.49 33.15 30.31
N LEU A 11 25.44 33.70 29.75
CA LEU A 11 24.28 32.92 29.35
C LEU A 11 24.63 32.09 28.11
N LEU A 12 24.96 30.83 28.32
CA LEU A 12 25.09 29.85 27.25
C LEU A 12 23.68 29.51 26.73
N ALA A 13 23.20 30.20 25.72
CA ALA A 13 22.02 29.81 24.99
C ALA A 13 22.32 28.50 24.23
N VAL A 14 21.97 27.38 24.82
CA VAL A 14 21.95 26.10 24.11
C VAL A 14 20.84 26.18 23.08
N MET A 15 21.17 26.60 21.86
CA MET A 15 20.31 26.42 20.71
C MET A 15 20.24 24.87 20.45
N THR A 16 19.27 24.22 21.01
CA THR A 16 18.87 22.90 20.54
C THR A 16 18.35 23.11 19.11
N ALA A 17 19.21 22.88 18.13
CA ALA A 17 18.77 22.73 16.76
C ALA A 17 17.84 21.51 16.77
N SER A 18 16.54 21.75 16.85
CA SER A 18 15.54 20.71 16.60
C SER A 18 15.79 20.24 15.18
N ALA A 19 16.42 19.09 15.04
CA ALA A 19 16.57 18.46 13.73
C ALA A 19 15.17 18.32 13.18
N GLN A 20 14.84 19.12 12.18
CA GLN A 20 13.51 19.11 11.57
C GLN A 20 13.24 17.69 11.08
N SER A 21 12.36 16.99 11.75
CA SER A 21 11.95 15.65 11.39
C SER A 21 11.52 15.62 9.92
N LYS A 22 11.99 14.63 9.19
CA LYS A 22 11.68 14.48 7.77
C LYS A 22 10.89 13.20 7.57
N SER A 23 9.96 13.24 6.63
CA SER A 23 9.35 11.99 6.16
C SER A 23 10.42 11.06 5.60
N ARG A 24 10.21 9.77 5.69
CA ARG A 24 11.14 8.78 5.14
C ARG A 24 10.41 7.56 4.61
N ILE A 25 11.09 6.84 3.74
CA ILE A 25 10.70 5.49 3.34
C ILE A 25 11.68 4.52 3.99
N VAL A 26 11.16 3.52 4.64
CA VAL A 26 11.92 2.39 5.19
C VAL A 26 11.55 1.13 4.43
N THR A 27 12.54 0.32 4.09
CA THR A 27 12.32 -1.03 3.57
C THR A 27 12.37 -2.00 4.74
N ASP A 28 11.38 -2.84 4.85
CA ASP A 28 11.24 -3.87 5.86
C ASP A 28 10.88 -5.20 5.20
N SER A 29 10.89 -6.28 5.96
CA SER A 29 10.60 -7.60 5.42
C SER A 29 9.81 -8.48 6.38
N LEU A 30 9.12 -9.45 5.82
CA LEU A 30 8.37 -10.46 6.55
C LEU A 30 8.60 -11.84 5.91
N TYR A 31 9.01 -12.81 6.72
CA TYR A 31 8.96 -14.20 6.28
C TYR A 31 7.50 -14.67 6.27
N SER A 32 7.08 -15.21 5.14
CA SER A 32 5.74 -15.77 4.96
C SER A 32 5.76 -17.28 5.06
N SER A 33 4.97 -17.83 5.96
CA SER A 33 4.73 -19.27 6.02
C SER A 33 3.78 -19.75 4.92
N VAL A 34 2.92 -18.87 4.41
CA VAL A 34 2.02 -19.15 3.28
C VAL A 34 2.80 -19.25 1.98
N LEU A 35 3.72 -18.28 1.73
CA LEU A 35 4.51 -18.21 0.48
C LEU A 35 5.83 -18.98 0.56
N GLN A 36 6.26 -19.40 1.76
CA GLN A 36 7.54 -20.06 2.04
C GLN A 36 8.76 -19.23 1.60
N CYS A 37 8.65 -17.91 1.64
CA CYS A 37 9.74 -16.99 1.30
C CYS A 37 9.65 -15.70 2.13
N THR A 38 10.72 -14.91 2.11
CA THR A 38 10.71 -13.56 2.68
C THR A 38 10.25 -12.57 1.63
N LYS A 39 9.28 -11.73 1.99
CA LYS A 39 8.77 -10.63 1.16
C LYS A 39 9.20 -9.31 1.73
N GLU A 40 9.74 -8.43 0.89
CA GLU A 40 10.04 -7.07 1.23
C GLU A 40 8.82 -6.16 1.02
N TYR A 41 8.83 -5.04 1.70
CA TYR A 41 7.86 -3.96 1.52
C TYR A 41 8.45 -2.63 1.94
N ASP A 42 8.06 -1.57 1.26
CA ASP A 42 8.42 -0.21 1.63
C ASP A 42 7.31 0.43 2.46
N VAL A 43 7.70 1.24 3.43
CA VAL A 43 6.77 2.00 4.28
C VAL A 43 7.16 3.47 4.28
N TYR A 44 6.28 4.32 3.78
CA TYR A 44 6.38 5.76 3.99
C TYR A 44 5.90 6.12 5.38
N LEU A 45 6.76 6.78 6.15
CA LEU A 45 6.47 7.33 7.47
C LEU A 45 6.43 8.85 7.39
N PRO A 46 5.33 9.49 7.87
CA PRO A 46 5.16 10.94 7.78
C PRO A 46 6.16 11.69 8.64
N LYS A 47 6.33 12.98 8.35
CA LYS A 47 7.34 13.85 8.95
C LYS A 47 7.40 13.81 10.48
N HIS A 48 6.26 13.73 11.15
CA HIS A 48 6.19 13.77 12.61
C HIS A 48 6.01 12.38 13.26
N TYR A 49 6.30 11.32 12.49
CA TYR A 49 6.12 9.95 13.00
C TYR A 49 6.90 9.69 14.28
N ASP A 50 8.18 10.07 14.36
CA ASP A 50 9.01 9.78 15.55
C ASP A 50 8.77 10.74 16.73
N GLU A 51 8.23 11.93 16.47
CA GLU A 51 7.99 12.96 17.49
C GLU A 51 6.78 12.64 18.38
N ASN A 52 5.81 11.89 17.85
CA ASN A 52 4.53 11.63 18.50
C ASN A 52 4.32 10.12 18.70
N SER A 53 4.91 9.56 19.75
CA SER A 53 4.82 8.12 20.07
C SER A 53 3.39 7.60 20.23
N ASP A 54 2.48 8.44 20.70
CA ASP A 54 1.10 8.07 21.02
C ASP A 54 0.14 8.28 19.84
N LYS A 55 0.60 8.91 18.76
CA LYS A 55 -0.20 9.14 17.56
C LYS A 55 -0.23 7.91 16.67
N SER A 56 -1.44 7.46 16.32
CA SER A 56 -1.67 6.48 15.26
C SER A 56 -2.19 7.15 13.99
N TYR A 57 -1.89 6.57 12.84
CA TYR A 57 -2.12 7.15 11.53
C TYR A 57 -3.06 6.30 10.69
N PRO A 58 -3.87 6.88 9.80
CA PRO A 58 -4.51 6.12 8.75
C PRO A 58 -3.47 5.48 7.84
N VAL A 59 -3.85 4.43 7.14
CA VAL A 59 -2.97 3.68 6.24
C VAL A 59 -3.54 3.59 4.83
N LEU A 60 -2.64 3.74 3.86
CA LEU A 60 -2.88 3.43 2.46
C LEU A 60 -1.98 2.25 2.06
N TYR A 61 -2.58 1.13 1.66
CA TYR A 61 -1.88 0.05 0.97
C TYR A 61 -1.82 0.39 -0.51
N LEU A 62 -0.61 0.46 -1.09
CA LEU A 62 -0.39 0.95 -2.45
C LEU A 62 0.30 -0.13 -3.30
N LEU A 63 -0.48 -0.78 -4.15
CA LEU A 63 -0.11 -1.96 -4.91
C LEU A 63 0.55 -1.58 -6.25
N HIS A 64 1.72 -2.17 -6.56
CA HIS A 64 2.44 -1.91 -7.81
C HIS A 64 1.85 -2.64 -9.01
N GLY A 65 2.20 -2.20 -10.23
CA GLY A 65 1.83 -2.85 -11.48
C GLY A 65 2.71 -4.05 -11.81
N TYR A 66 2.37 -4.75 -12.91
CA TYR A 66 3.14 -5.89 -13.40
C TYR A 66 4.62 -5.52 -13.63
N SER A 67 5.54 -6.45 -13.36
CA SER A 67 7.00 -6.25 -13.38
C SER A 67 7.51 -5.19 -12.41
N GLY A 68 6.70 -4.82 -11.42
CA GLY A 68 7.11 -3.91 -10.36
C GLY A 68 7.60 -4.62 -9.11
N ASP A 69 8.01 -3.81 -8.14
CA ASP A 69 8.42 -4.21 -6.80
C ASP A 69 7.95 -3.16 -5.77
N ASN A 70 8.25 -3.40 -4.50
CA ASN A 70 7.93 -2.47 -3.41
C ASN A 70 8.52 -1.06 -3.60
N HIS A 71 9.62 -0.92 -4.37
CA HIS A 71 10.29 0.36 -4.58
C HIS A 71 9.68 1.21 -5.70
N ASN A 72 8.85 0.63 -6.56
CA ASN A 72 8.41 1.31 -7.78
C ASN A 72 7.66 2.61 -7.52
N TRP A 73 6.79 2.64 -6.53
CA TRP A 73 6.06 3.84 -6.17
C TRP A 73 6.98 4.99 -5.72
N ASN A 74 8.09 4.66 -5.06
CA ASN A 74 9.07 5.66 -4.68
C ASN A 74 10.01 6.02 -5.83
N LYS A 75 10.59 5.02 -6.53
CA LYS A 75 11.60 5.25 -7.57
C LYS A 75 11.03 5.85 -8.85
N ARG A 76 9.84 5.40 -9.28
CA ARG A 76 9.19 5.85 -10.51
C ARG A 76 8.04 6.81 -10.24
N GLY A 77 7.20 6.51 -9.26
CA GLY A 77 6.03 7.31 -8.89
C GLY A 77 6.35 8.51 -8.02
N ARG A 78 7.58 8.62 -7.47
CA ARG A 78 7.99 9.72 -6.58
C ARG A 78 6.98 9.96 -5.46
N VAL A 79 6.43 8.87 -4.92
CA VAL A 79 5.31 8.92 -3.96
C VAL A 79 5.62 9.78 -2.74
N ARG A 80 6.88 9.76 -2.26
CA ARG A 80 7.29 10.58 -1.12
C ARG A 80 7.14 12.07 -1.42
N GLU A 81 7.64 12.53 -2.57
CA GLU A 81 7.55 13.94 -2.96
C GLU A 81 6.12 14.38 -3.19
N VAL A 82 5.29 13.52 -3.79
CA VAL A 82 3.85 13.78 -4.00
C VAL A 82 3.14 13.93 -2.66
N LEU A 83 3.35 13.00 -1.73
CA LEU A 83 2.75 13.07 -0.39
C LEU A 83 3.19 14.31 0.37
N GLU A 84 4.49 14.66 0.33
CA GLU A 84 5.00 15.87 0.97
C GLU A 84 4.39 17.14 0.37
N TYR A 85 4.23 17.18 -0.94
CA TYR A 85 3.58 18.31 -1.64
C TYR A 85 2.13 18.47 -1.18
N LEU A 86 1.33 17.41 -1.22
CA LEU A 86 -0.09 17.43 -0.83
C LEU A 86 -0.29 17.72 0.66
N LEU A 87 0.58 17.18 1.53
CA LEU A 87 0.58 17.49 2.96
C LEU A 87 0.86 18.96 3.23
N ASN A 88 1.85 19.55 2.55
CA ASN A 88 2.21 20.96 2.68
C ASN A 88 1.11 21.89 2.13
N ALA A 89 0.38 21.43 1.11
CA ALA A 89 -0.79 22.15 0.58
C ALA A 89 -2.04 22.02 1.47
N GLY A 90 -2.02 21.15 2.49
CA GLY A 90 -3.17 20.86 3.34
C GLY A 90 -4.28 20.06 2.66
N GLU A 91 -3.97 19.41 1.54
CA GLU A 91 -4.95 18.63 0.77
C GLU A 91 -5.15 17.21 1.32
N ILE A 92 -4.19 16.69 2.05
CA ILE A 92 -4.27 15.37 2.70
C ILE A 92 -3.85 15.43 4.16
N CYS A 93 -4.27 14.46 4.95
CA CYS A 93 -3.77 14.28 6.32
C CYS A 93 -2.49 13.43 6.32
N GLU A 94 -1.73 13.51 7.42
CA GLU A 94 -0.61 12.58 7.63
C GLU A 94 -1.12 11.13 7.67
N MET A 95 -0.48 10.28 6.90
CA MET A 95 -0.79 8.85 6.80
C MET A 95 0.48 8.01 6.66
N ILE A 96 0.38 6.73 6.94
CA ILE A 96 1.37 5.72 6.59
C ILE A 96 0.99 5.18 5.20
N VAL A 97 1.96 5.02 4.30
CA VAL A 97 1.74 4.33 3.02
C VAL A 97 2.59 3.08 2.99
N VAL A 98 1.95 1.94 2.76
CA VAL A 98 2.60 0.63 2.74
C VAL A 98 2.58 0.10 1.30
N MET A 99 3.74 -0.22 0.78
CA MET A 99 3.97 -0.65 -0.60
C MET A 99 4.55 -2.07 -0.58
N PRO A 100 3.70 -3.10 -0.65
CA PRO A 100 4.15 -4.48 -0.64
C PRO A 100 4.75 -4.88 -1.98
N ASP A 101 5.60 -5.91 -1.96
CA ASP A 101 6.11 -6.58 -3.14
C ASP A 101 5.30 -7.84 -3.45
N ALA A 102 4.69 -7.88 -4.63
CA ALA A 102 3.95 -9.04 -5.14
C ALA A 102 4.65 -9.70 -6.35
N ASP A 103 5.85 -9.29 -6.70
CA ASP A 103 6.54 -9.72 -7.92
C ASP A 103 8.05 -9.88 -7.73
N ALA A 104 8.56 -10.33 -6.63
CA ALA A 104 9.99 -10.49 -6.50
C ALA A 104 10.48 -11.84 -7.02
N ASP A 105 11.62 -11.85 -7.64
CA ASP A 105 12.60 -12.93 -7.83
C ASP A 105 12.13 -14.26 -8.46
N ILE A 106 10.86 -14.41 -8.78
CA ILE A 106 10.32 -15.64 -9.37
C ILE A 106 10.07 -15.44 -10.88
N PRO A 107 10.27 -16.45 -11.72
CA PRO A 107 10.00 -16.34 -13.16
C PRO A 107 8.58 -15.83 -13.45
N ARG A 108 8.46 -14.85 -14.32
CA ARG A 108 7.30 -13.99 -14.68
C ARG A 108 5.89 -14.59 -14.68
N ALA A 109 5.72 -15.88 -14.47
CA ALA A 109 4.45 -16.59 -14.57
C ALA A 109 3.77 -16.89 -13.22
N GLU A 110 4.41 -16.56 -12.09
CA GLU A 110 3.94 -17.00 -10.77
C GLU A 110 3.65 -15.83 -9.81
N HIS A 111 3.48 -14.62 -10.34
CA HIS A 111 3.37 -13.40 -9.57
C HIS A 111 1.96 -12.82 -9.56
N GLY A 112 1.75 -11.86 -8.69
CA GLY A 112 0.54 -11.08 -8.62
C GLY A 112 -0.20 -11.20 -7.30
N TYR A 113 -1.33 -10.52 -7.23
CA TYR A 113 -2.08 -10.34 -6.00
C TYR A 113 -3.10 -11.46 -5.72
N PHE A 114 -3.32 -12.37 -6.66
CA PHE A 114 -4.33 -13.42 -6.51
C PHE A 114 -3.73 -14.75 -6.10
N ASN A 115 -4.55 -15.58 -5.46
CA ASN A 115 -4.16 -16.95 -5.17
C ASN A 115 -4.18 -17.81 -6.44
N HIS A 116 -3.12 -18.62 -6.61
CA HIS A 116 -3.08 -19.75 -7.54
C HIS A 116 -2.24 -20.88 -6.93
N PRO A 117 -2.19 -22.09 -7.52
CA PRO A 117 -1.65 -23.29 -6.86
C PRO A 117 -0.25 -23.14 -6.27
N HIS A 118 0.59 -22.30 -6.85
CA HIS A 118 1.99 -22.13 -6.43
C HIS A 118 2.26 -20.78 -5.78
N TRP A 119 1.26 -19.88 -5.71
CA TRP A 119 1.42 -18.52 -5.20
C TRP A 119 0.15 -18.06 -4.51
N ARG A 120 0.10 -18.16 -3.20
CA ARG A 120 -1.08 -17.83 -2.40
C ARG A 120 -0.96 -16.42 -1.80
N TYR A 121 -0.77 -15.43 -2.67
CA TYR A 121 -0.46 -14.08 -2.23
C TYR A 121 -1.62 -13.38 -1.50
N GLU A 122 -2.84 -13.59 -1.94
CA GLU A 122 -4.03 -13.06 -1.27
C GLU A 122 -4.14 -13.58 0.18
N ASP A 123 -3.91 -14.88 0.38
CA ASP A 123 -3.88 -15.45 1.73
C ASP A 123 -2.77 -14.83 2.57
N TYR A 124 -1.55 -14.73 2.02
CA TYR A 124 -0.44 -14.05 2.68
C TYR A 124 -0.81 -12.62 3.07
N PHE A 125 -1.39 -11.86 2.14
CA PHE A 125 -1.74 -10.45 2.36
C PHE A 125 -2.68 -10.28 3.56
N PHE A 126 -3.75 -11.06 3.63
CA PHE A 126 -4.77 -10.91 4.68
C PHE A 126 -4.43 -11.64 5.98
N THR A 127 -3.75 -12.78 5.93
CA THR A 127 -3.52 -13.59 7.13
C THR A 127 -2.18 -13.30 7.82
N GLU A 128 -1.18 -12.82 7.09
CA GLU A 128 0.16 -12.57 7.62
C GLU A 128 0.59 -11.11 7.49
N PHE A 129 0.55 -10.54 6.27
CA PHE A 129 1.12 -9.23 5.97
C PHE A 129 0.37 -8.08 6.65
N LEU A 130 -0.92 -7.93 6.38
CA LEU A 130 -1.75 -6.85 6.92
C LEU A 130 -1.70 -6.82 8.45
N PRO A 131 -1.96 -7.92 9.19
CA PRO A 131 -1.92 -7.90 10.65
C PRO A 131 -0.50 -7.67 11.20
N CYS A 132 0.55 -8.14 10.51
CA CYS A 132 1.93 -7.90 10.92
C CYS A 132 2.30 -6.41 10.80
N VAL A 133 1.99 -5.79 9.67
CA VAL A 133 2.28 -4.38 9.41
C VAL A 133 1.51 -3.49 10.38
N GLU A 134 0.23 -3.75 10.61
CA GLU A 134 -0.59 -2.96 11.53
C GLU A 134 -0.16 -3.09 12.99
N LYS A 135 0.45 -4.20 13.37
CA LYS A 135 1.06 -4.37 14.70
C LYS A 135 2.43 -3.69 14.80
N ARG A 136 3.20 -3.64 13.70
CA ARG A 136 4.57 -3.13 13.69
C ARG A 136 4.64 -1.60 13.63
N TYR A 137 3.69 -0.99 12.95
CA TYR A 137 3.59 0.46 12.78
C TYR A 137 2.37 1.02 13.49
N ARG A 138 2.42 2.29 13.89
CA ARG A 138 1.32 2.97 14.57
C ARG A 138 0.17 3.30 13.61
N ILE A 139 -0.52 2.27 13.18
CA ILE A 139 -1.65 2.32 12.26
C ILE A 139 -2.98 2.29 13.05
N LYS A 140 -3.94 3.07 12.60
CA LYS A 140 -5.34 2.93 13.04
C LYS A 140 -5.96 1.76 12.27
N ALA A 141 -5.98 0.58 12.91
CA ALA A 141 -6.33 -0.69 12.30
C ALA A 141 -7.85 -0.90 12.20
N ASP A 142 -8.59 0.09 11.70
CA ASP A 142 -10.03 0.00 11.49
C ASP A 142 -10.42 0.39 10.07
N LYS A 143 -11.62 0.02 9.64
CA LYS A 143 -12.13 0.29 8.31
C LYS A 143 -12.06 1.77 7.93
N GLY A 144 -12.43 2.66 8.83
CA GLY A 144 -12.52 4.11 8.58
C GLY A 144 -11.18 4.76 8.26
N HIS A 145 -10.08 4.08 8.61
CA HIS A 145 -8.71 4.57 8.46
C HIS A 145 -7.84 3.71 7.54
N ARG A 146 -8.42 2.73 6.84
CA ARG A 146 -7.69 1.86 5.91
C ARG A 146 -8.20 2.05 4.49
N ALA A 147 -7.30 2.42 3.59
CA ALA A 147 -7.55 2.52 2.15
C ALA A 147 -6.60 1.62 1.37
N ILE A 148 -6.98 1.27 0.16
CA ILE A 148 -6.15 0.50 -0.77
C ILE A 148 -6.18 1.15 -2.15
N ALA A 149 -5.05 1.20 -2.83
CA ALA A 149 -4.92 1.72 -4.19
C ALA A 149 -3.89 0.90 -4.98
N GLY A 150 -3.97 0.96 -6.29
CA GLY A 150 -2.98 0.27 -7.12
C GLY A 150 -3.10 0.57 -8.60
N LEU A 151 -2.01 0.30 -9.31
CA LEU A 151 -1.86 0.55 -10.73
C LEU A 151 -1.92 -0.77 -11.52
N SER A 152 -2.67 -0.82 -12.62
CA SER A 152 -2.68 -1.93 -13.58
C SER A 152 -3.01 -3.27 -12.89
N MET A 153 -2.07 -4.22 -12.81
CA MET A 153 -2.20 -5.46 -12.02
C MET A 153 -2.57 -5.17 -10.57
N GLY A 154 -1.92 -4.17 -9.92
CA GLY A 154 -2.23 -3.73 -8.57
C GLY A 154 -3.59 -3.06 -8.46
N GLY A 155 -4.08 -2.42 -9.53
CA GLY A 155 -5.43 -1.89 -9.62
C GLY A 155 -6.48 -3.01 -9.59
N GLY A 156 -6.25 -4.09 -10.34
CA GLY A 156 -7.09 -5.29 -10.28
C GLY A 156 -7.08 -5.94 -8.89
N GLY A 157 -5.90 -6.07 -8.28
CA GLY A 157 -5.75 -6.52 -6.89
C GLY A 157 -6.52 -5.64 -5.90
N THR A 158 -6.43 -4.32 -6.04
CA THR A 158 -7.14 -3.33 -5.23
C THR A 158 -8.65 -3.55 -5.27
N VAL A 159 -9.22 -3.63 -6.47
CA VAL A 159 -10.67 -3.81 -6.60
C VAL A 159 -11.11 -5.16 -6.07
N SER A 160 -10.43 -6.24 -6.44
CA SER A 160 -10.75 -7.59 -5.96
C SER A 160 -10.68 -7.70 -4.44
N TYR A 161 -9.64 -7.16 -3.82
CA TYR A 161 -9.49 -7.18 -2.37
C TYR A 161 -10.59 -6.41 -1.65
N ALA A 162 -10.89 -5.19 -2.13
CA ALA A 162 -11.95 -4.39 -1.53
C ALA A 162 -13.36 -4.96 -1.81
N GLN A 163 -13.56 -5.70 -2.90
CA GLN A 163 -14.81 -6.42 -3.19
C GLN A 163 -15.01 -7.62 -2.29
N LYS A 164 -13.95 -8.39 -2.02
CA LYS A 164 -14.02 -9.59 -1.16
C LYS A 164 -14.05 -9.25 0.32
N HIS A 165 -13.44 -8.12 0.70
CA HIS A 165 -13.29 -7.65 2.08
C HIS A 165 -13.77 -6.21 2.26
N PRO A 166 -15.02 -5.88 1.90
CA PRO A 166 -15.55 -4.52 2.01
C PRO A 166 -15.61 -4.02 3.46
N GLU A 167 -15.56 -4.92 4.44
CA GLU A 167 -15.49 -4.59 5.87
C GLU A 167 -14.11 -4.03 6.28
N LEU A 168 -13.05 -4.24 5.49
CA LEU A 168 -11.70 -3.82 5.84
C LEU A 168 -11.35 -2.42 5.34
N PHE A 169 -11.92 -1.95 4.23
CA PHE A 169 -11.48 -0.74 3.54
C PHE A 169 -12.58 0.33 3.48
N CYS A 170 -12.21 1.60 3.77
CA CYS A 170 -13.11 2.73 3.56
C CYS A 170 -13.07 3.27 2.14
N ALA A 171 -11.97 3.04 1.41
CA ALA A 171 -11.77 3.51 0.04
C ALA A 171 -10.88 2.56 -0.75
N ALA A 172 -11.17 2.46 -2.05
CA ALA A 172 -10.38 1.71 -3.03
C ALA A 172 -10.19 2.57 -4.29
N TYR A 173 -8.93 2.71 -4.75
CA TYR A 173 -8.61 3.49 -5.94
C TYR A 173 -7.84 2.64 -6.95
N ALA A 174 -8.45 2.38 -8.08
CA ALA A 174 -7.91 1.59 -9.17
C ALA A 174 -7.45 2.49 -10.32
N MET A 175 -6.15 2.49 -10.61
CA MET A 175 -5.52 3.27 -11.66
C MET A 175 -5.19 2.38 -12.85
N SER A 176 -5.73 2.66 -14.05
CA SER A 176 -5.55 1.86 -15.28
C SER A 176 -5.61 0.35 -15.00
N ALA A 177 -6.64 -0.07 -14.28
CA ALA A 177 -6.67 -1.37 -13.63
C ALA A 177 -7.02 -2.52 -14.58
N LEU A 178 -6.31 -3.63 -14.46
CA LEU A 178 -6.70 -4.91 -15.09
C LEU A 178 -7.85 -5.53 -14.28
N MET A 179 -9.10 -5.18 -14.60
CA MET A 179 -10.29 -5.62 -13.88
C MET A 179 -10.90 -6.89 -14.44
N GLU A 180 -10.61 -7.20 -15.69
CA GLU A 180 -11.12 -8.38 -16.38
C GLU A 180 -10.05 -8.90 -17.35
N ASN A 181 -9.93 -10.21 -17.47
CA ASN A 181 -9.06 -10.79 -18.48
C ASN A 181 -9.77 -10.75 -19.82
N VAL A 182 -9.23 -9.99 -20.78
CA VAL A 182 -9.81 -9.86 -22.12
C VAL A 182 -9.75 -11.21 -22.83
N GLU A 183 -10.86 -11.65 -23.40
CA GLU A 183 -10.92 -12.82 -24.26
C GLU A 183 -9.86 -12.73 -25.38
N GLY A 184 -9.19 -13.86 -25.65
CA GLY A 184 -8.16 -13.94 -26.69
C GLY A 184 -6.70 -13.92 -26.20
N ARG A 185 -6.46 -13.66 -24.91
CA ARG A 185 -5.12 -13.77 -24.31
C ARG A 185 -4.78 -15.20 -23.85
N LEU A 186 -5.70 -16.14 -23.96
CA LEU A 186 -5.53 -17.58 -23.70
C LEU A 186 -5.83 -18.37 -25.00
N PRO A 187 -5.18 -19.50 -25.23
CA PRO A 187 -4.08 -20.11 -24.45
C PRO A 187 -2.74 -19.43 -24.73
N HIS A 188 -1.79 -19.60 -23.80
CA HIS A 188 -0.37 -19.28 -23.96
C HIS A 188 0.42 -20.57 -23.97
N ASP A 189 1.58 -20.60 -24.66
CA ASP A 189 2.42 -21.80 -24.78
C ASP A 189 3.02 -22.22 -23.43
N ASP A 190 3.22 -21.24 -22.51
CA ASP A 190 3.68 -21.51 -21.16
C ASP A 190 2.49 -21.82 -20.22
N PRO A 191 2.42 -23.04 -19.64
CA PRO A 191 1.37 -23.45 -18.71
C PRO A 191 1.28 -22.55 -17.47
N LYS A 192 2.40 -21.99 -16.99
CA LYS A 192 2.43 -21.10 -15.83
C LYS A 192 1.72 -19.78 -16.12
N VAL A 193 1.93 -19.22 -17.32
CA VAL A 193 1.21 -18.03 -17.78
C VAL A 193 -0.29 -18.30 -17.86
N ASN A 194 -0.69 -19.48 -18.31
CA ASN A 194 -2.10 -19.86 -18.34
C ASN A 194 -2.70 -19.96 -16.93
N THR A 195 -1.97 -20.49 -15.96
CA THR A 195 -2.40 -20.55 -14.56
C THR A 195 -2.62 -19.14 -13.98
N MET A 196 -1.69 -18.22 -14.21
CA MET A 196 -1.81 -16.83 -13.76
C MET A 196 -3.00 -16.13 -14.44
N ARG A 197 -3.17 -16.31 -15.76
CA ARG A 197 -4.30 -15.74 -16.51
C ARG A 197 -5.63 -16.32 -16.06
N GLN A 198 -5.68 -17.61 -15.77
CA GLN A 198 -6.87 -18.25 -15.22
C GLN A 198 -7.22 -17.66 -13.84
N SER A 199 -6.23 -17.50 -12.96
CA SER A 199 -6.43 -16.83 -11.67
C SER A 199 -6.96 -15.40 -11.83
N ALA A 200 -6.42 -14.61 -12.78
CA ALA A 200 -6.94 -13.28 -13.07
C ALA A 200 -8.40 -13.32 -13.58
N LYS A 201 -8.75 -14.32 -14.39
CA LYS A 201 -10.12 -14.53 -14.88
C LYS A 201 -11.07 -14.92 -13.73
N ASP A 202 -10.64 -15.83 -12.85
CA ASP A 202 -11.43 -16.28 -11.70
C ASP A 202 -11.64 -15.14 -10.67
N ASN A 203 -10.77 -14.14 -10.68
CA ASN A 203 -10.85 -12.92 -9.88
C ASN A 203 -11.37 -11.70 -10.66
N SER A 204 -12.14 -11.92 -11.73
CA SER A 204 -12.75 -10.83 -12.51
C SER A 204 -13.62 -9.93 -11.61
N CYS A 205 -13.19 -8.67 -11.46
CA CYS A 205 -13.91 -7.66 -10.68
C CYS A 205 -15.30 -7.38 -11.28
N VAL A 206 -15.41 -7.44 -12.59
CA VAL A 206 -16.67 -7.23 -13.33
C VAL A 206 -17.63 -8.38 -13.08
N ALA A 207 -17.17 -9.62 -13.20
CA ALA A 207 -17.99 -10.81 -12.92
C ALA A 207 -18.44 -10.86 -11.46
N PHE A 208 -17.58 -10.46 -10.52
CA PHE A 208 -17.93 -10.36 -9.10
C PHE A 208 -19.15 -9.47 -8.87
N VAL A 209 -19.14 -8.24 -9.37
CA VAL A 209 -20.25 -7.29 -9.18
C VAL A 209 -21.50 -7.74 -9.92
N ARG A 210 -21.35 -8.28 -11.14
CA ARG A 210 -22.47 -8.77 -11.95
C ARG A 210 -23.25 -9.88 -11.24
N ASN A 211 -22.53 -10.76 -10.54
CA ASN A 211 -23.10 -11.92 -9.84
C ASN A 211 -23.37 -11.67 -8.34
N ALA A 212 -23.06 -10.48 -7.83
CA ALA A 212 -23.22 -10.14 -6.42
C ALA A 212 -24.70 -10.15 -5.99
N SER A 213 -24.98 -10.73 -4.83
CA SER A 213 -26.27 -10.60 -4.16
C SER A 213 -26.51 -9.15 -3.72
N GLU A 214 -27.77 -8.82 -3.37
CA GLU A 214 -28.07 -7.46 -2.87
C GLU A 214 -27.35 -7.17 -1.54
N ASP A 215 -27.18 -8.15 -0.68
CA ASP A 215 -26.42 -7.97 0.57
C ASP A 215 -24.95 -7.63 0.30
N VAL A 216 -24.31 -8.32 -0.65
CA VAL A 216 -22.94 -8.01 -1.08
C VAL A 216 -22.88 -6.62 -1.70
N ARG A 217 -23.83 -6.26 -2.58
CA ARG A 217 -23.90 -4.91 -3.17
C ARG A 217 -24.04 -3.82 -2.10
N ASN A 218 -24.83 -4.06 -1.06
CA ASN A 218 -24.98 -3.14 0.06
C ASN A 218 -23.65 -2.97 0.83
N GLN A 219 -22.90 -4.04 1.03
CA GLN A 219 -21.57 -3.96 1.62
C GLN A 219 -20.60 -3.18 0.74
N LEU A 220 -20.61 -3.41 -0.58
CA LEU A 220 -19.77 -2.67 -1.53
C LEU A 220 -20.05 -1.16 -1.53
N ARG A 221 -21.31 -0.74 -1.33
CA ARG A 221 -21.70 0.69 -1.22
C ARG A 221 -21.08 1.38 0.01
N THR A 222 -20.55 0.63 0.97
CA THR A 222 -19.87 1.18 2.15
C THR A 222 -18.41 1.53 1.89
N VAL A 223 -17.86 1.16 0.72
CA VAL A 223 -16.52 1.52 0.25
C VAL A 223 -16.64 2.68 -0.73
N ARG A 224 -15.74 3.66 -0.65
CA ARG A 224 -15.62 4.71 -1.66
C ARG A 224 -14.75 4.21 -2.81
N TRP A 225 -15.32 4.15 -4.00
CA TRP A 225 -14.64 3.66 -5.19
C TRP A 225 -14.15 4.79 -6.06
N PHE A 226 -12.89 4.74 -6.46
CA PHE A 226 -12.28 5.63 -7.45
C PHE A 226 -11.65 4.76 -8.54
N VAL A 227 -11.92 5.11 -9.78
CA VAL A 227 -11.41 4.39 -10.95
C VAL A 227 -11.02 5.41 -12.00
N ASP A 228 -9.84 5.30 -12.55
CA ASP A 228 -9.41 6.03 -13.73
C ASP A 228 -8.63 5.14 -14.70
N CYS A 229 -8.55 5.57 -15.94
CA CYS A 229 -7.70 4.99 -16.98
C CYS A 229 -7.35 6.10 -18.00
N GLY A 230 -6.33 5.86 -18.81
CA GLY A 230 -6.03 6.73 -19.95
C GLY A 230 -7.11 6.61 -21.02
N ASP A 231 -7.20 7.63 -21.89
CA ASP A 231 -8.19 7.67 -22.98
C ASP A 231 -7.93 6.60 -24.04
N ASP A 232 -6.69 6.09 -24.13
CA ASP A 232 -6.25 5.07 -25.08
C ASP A 232 -6.06 3.67 -24.46
N ASP A 233 -6.44 3.48 -23.19
CA ASP A 233 -6.32 2.21 -22.44
C ASP A 233 -7.49 1.24 -22.72
#